data_ddb2e663e2a9e68a65666d90002d5b7e
#
_entry.id   ddb2e663e2a9e68a65666d90002d5b7e
#
_cell.length_a   1.000
_cell.length_b   1.000
_cell.length_c   1.000
_cell.angle_alpha   90.00
_cell.angle_beta   90.00
_cell.angle_gamma   90.00
#
_symmetry.space_group_name_H-M   'P 1'
#
loop_
_entity.id
_entity.type
_entity.pdbx_description
1 polymer ?
#
loop_
_entity_poly.entity_id
_entity_poly.type
_entity_poly.pdbx_seq_one_letter_code
_entity_poly.pdbx_strand_id
1 'polypeptide(L)'
;MILQKMPHYVDSILTQEDASAALQDGQVVVGLYTNRENVQSVVHSHPYYEMILPVAGSSVRYSVDGSVYDLHLGELILFPGEMYHSGKFNITDTTSERLVVQIAPGIWERAWAQSGLPRHVWSGDPVILDTDAVTQWDFRGLLERMAQTVYLDEKIRDTVQCCEVTELILLISQV
;
A
#
# COMPACT_ATOMS: atom_id res chain seq x y z
N MET A 1 -10.65 11.38 9.58
CA MET A 1 -10.41 12.41 10.64
C MET A 1 -9.17 12.11 11.50
N ILE A 2 -8.64 10.88 11.54
CA ILE A 2 -7.41 10.51 12.27
C ILE A 2 -6.16 10.95 11.50
N LEU A 3 -6.15 10.88 10.16
CA LEU A 3 -5.03 11.33 9.33
C LEU A 3 -4.71 12.83 9.48
N GLN A 4 -5.71 13.67 9.80
CA GLN A 4 -5.48 15.10 10.12
C GLN A 4 -4.74 15.33 11.46
N LYS A 5 -4.66 14.31 12.33
CA LYS A 5 -3.91 14.36 13.59
C LYS A 5 -2.50 13.81 13.48
N MET A 6 -2.06 13.41 12.29
CA MET A 6 -0.71 12.89 12.04
C MET A 6 0.13 13.82 11.13
N PRO A 7 0.22 15.16 11.42
CA PRO A 7 1.01 16.07 10.59
C PRO A 7 2.49 15.70 10.53
N HIS A 8 3.02 15.05 11.56
CA HIS A 8 4.41 14.58 11.59
C HIS A 8 4.66 13.31 10.78
N TYR A 9 3.61 12.64 10.39
CA TYR A 9 3.73 11.41 9.59
C TYR A 9 4.16 11.69 8.15
N VAL A 10 3.66 12.79 7.58
CA VAL A 10 4.01 13.23 6.22
C VAL A 10 5.44 13.76 6.16
N ASP A 11 5.88 14.47 7.20
CA ASP A 11 7.22 15.07 7.29
C ASP A 11 8.30 14.06 7.74
N SER A 12 7.92 12.97 8.40
CA SER A 12 8.81 11.89 8.83
C SER A 12 8.86 10.72 7.87
N ILE A 13 8.04 10.75 6.82
CA ILE A 13 8.13 9.73 5.80
C ILE A 13 9.45 9.91 5.07
N LEU A 14 10.25 9.02 5.46
CA LEU A 14 11.39 8.44 4.83
C LEU A 14 11.60 9.05 3.45
N THR A 15 12.73 9.65 3.24
CA THR A 15 13.16 9.91 1.87
C THR A 15 13.00 8.61 1.07
N GLN A 16 12.95 8.67 -0.22
CA GLN A 16 12.90 7.45 -1.05
C GLN A 16 14.06 6.50 -0.71
N GLU A 17 15.21 7.05 -0.28
CA GLU A 17 16.37 6.28 0.18
C GLU A 17 16.10 5.57 1.50
N ASP A 18 15.48 6.22 2.47
CA ASP A 18 15.13 5.63 3.77
C ASP A 18 14.06 4.53 3.61
N ALA A 19 13.06 4.76 2.76
CA ALA A 19 12.06 3.75 2.43
C ALA A 19 12.70 2.53 1.78
N SER A 20 13.62 2.72 0.85
CA SER A 20 14.35 1.64 0.20
C SER A 20 15.21 0.86 1.19
N ALA A 21 15.88 1.54 2.13
CA ALA A 21 16.67 0.89 3.18
C ALA A 21 15.77 0.05 4.10
N ALA A 22 14.64 0.61 4.58
CA ALA A 22 13.70 -0.12 5.44
C ALA A 22 13.14 -1.37 4.74
N LEU A 23 12.84 -1.30 3.44
CA LEU A 23 12.37 -2.45 2.67
C LEU A 23 13.47 -3.50 2.44
N GLN A 24 14.73 -3.09 2.28
CA GLN A 24 15.87 -4.00 2.25
C GLN A 24 16.08 -4.71 3.59
N ASP A 25 15.83 -4.02 4.70
CA ASP A 25 15.84 -4.59 6.05
C ASP A 25 14.61 -5.46 6.36
N GLY A 26 13.74 -5.69 5.38
CA GLY A 26 12.60 -6.58 5.49
C GLY A 26 11.40 -5.99 6.23
N GLN A 27 11.22 -4.67 6.19
CA GLN A 27 10.16 -3.97 6.91
C GLN A 27 8.94 -3.68 6.02
N VAL A 28 7.86 -3.21 6.66
CA VAL A 28 6.72 -2.55 6.02
C VAL A 28 6.92 -1.04 6.12
N VAL A 29 6.71 -0.36 5.01
CA VAL A 29 6.75 1.11 4.92
C VAL A 29 5.37 1.62 4.57
N VAL A 30 4.88 2.62 5.30
CA VAL A 30 3.59 3.26 5.03
C VAL A 30 3.79 4.75 4.85
N GLY A 31 3.24 5.30 3.78
CA GLY A 31 3.34 6.71 3.43
C GLY A 31 2.01 7.34 3.03
N LEU A 32 1.82 8.63 3.39
CA LEU A 32 0.78 9.47 2.81
C LEU A 32 1.42 10.40 1.78
N TYR A 33 1.10 10.18 0.52
CA TYR A 33 1.64 10.95 -0.60
C TYR A 33 0.63 11.98 -1.07
N THR A 34 1.11 13.21 -1.28
CA THR A 34 0.29 14.33 -1.76
C THR A 34 0.84 14.85 -3.09
N ASN A 35 0.00 14.90 -4.10
CA ASN A 35 0.29 15.54 -5.37
C ASN A 35 -0.54 16.84 -5.48
N ARG A 36 0.11 17.94 -5.89
CA ARG A 36 -0.51 19.27 -6.07
C ARG A 36 -0.64 19.68 -7.51
N GLU A 37 -0.06 18.92 -8.42
CA GLU A 37 -0.05 19.14 -9.86
C GLU A 37 -0.15 17.83 -10.61
N ASN A 38 -0.47 17.89 -11.89
CA ASN A 38 -0.52 16.71 -12.74
C ASN A 38 0.86 16.05 -12.81
N VAL A 39 0.92 14.78 -12.45
CA VAL A 39 2.15 14.00 -12.44
C VAL A 39 1.89 12.66 -13.12
N GLN A 40 2.87 12.20 -13.87
CA GLN A 40 2.93 10.82 -14.34
C GLN A 40 4.27 10.24 -13.90
N SER A 41 4.20 9.13 -13.15
CA SER A 41 5.41 8.39 -12.81
C SER A 41 5.99 7.70 -14.04
N VAL A 42 7.30 7.54 -14.07
CA VAL A 42 7.92 6.64 -15.05
C VAL A 42 7.49 5.21 -14.80
N VAL A 43 7.45 4.39 -15.85
CA VAL A 43 7.22 2.95 -15.70
C VAL A 43 8.38 2.35 -14.92
N HIS A 44 8.08 1.64 -13.86
CA HIS A 44 9.07 1.00 -12.98
C HIS A 44 8.53 -0.31 -12.41
N SER A 45 9.40 -1.11 -11.84
CA SER A 45 9.08 -2.27 -11.03
C SER A 45 9.99 -2.32 -9.80
N HIS A 46 9.58 -3.05 -8.79
CA HIS A 46 10.35 -3.25 -7.57
C HIS A 46 9.96 -4.60 -6.93
N PRO A 47 10.83 -5.19 -6.09
CA PRO A 47 10.58 -6.52 -5.54
C PRO A 47 9.52 -6.57 -4.42
N TYR A 48 9.16 -5.44 -3.84
CA TYR A 48 8.18 -5.39 -2.75
C TYR A 48 6.74 -5.28 -3.28
N TYR A 49 5.80 -5.75 -2.47
CA TYR A 49 4.36 -5.59 -2.72
C TYR A 49 3.97 -4.15 -2.39
N GLU A 50 3.10 -3.57 -3.20
CA GLU A 50 2.67 -2.19 -2.99
C GLU A 50 1.16 -2.08 -3.01
N MET A 51 0.60 -1.45 -1.97
CA MET A 51 -0.82 -1.13 -1.88
C MET A 51 -1.02 0.36 -1.97
N ILE A 52 -2.07 0.78 -2.67
CA ILE A 52 -2.42 2.18 -2.83
C ILE A 52 -3.91 2.37 -2.58
N LEU A 53 -4.22 3.29 -1.66
CA LEU A 53 -5.57 3.70 -1.32
C LEU A 53 -5.68 5.22 -1.49
N PRO A 54 -6.35 5.74 -2.54
CA PRO A 54 -6.69 7.15 -2.65
C PRO A 54 -7.63 7.57 -1.50
N VAL A 55 -7.23 8.61 -0.75
CA VAL A 55 -7.97 9.09 0.43
C VAL A 55 -8.55 10.50 0.26
N ALA A 56 -8.04 11.28 -0.71
CA ALA A 56 -8.59 12.58 -1.08
C ALA A 56 -8.25 12.95 -2.54
N GLY A 57 -9.10 13.78 -3.15
CA GLY A 57 -8.88 14.33 -4.49
C GLY A 57 -9.42 13.45 -5.62
N SER A 58 -8.77 13.51 -6.78
CA SER A 58 -9.21 12.86 -8.01
C SER A 58 -8.80 11.38 -8.08
N SER A 59 -9.47 10.62 -8.95
CA SER A 59 -9.06 9.27 -9.31
C SER A 59 -7.66 9.24 -9.93
N VAL A 60 -7.01 8.11 -9.81
CA VAL A 60 -5.67 7.86 -10.35
C VAL A 60 -5.76 6.77 -11.41
N ARG A 61 -5.11 6.97 -12.54
CA ARG A 61 -5.00 5.95 -13.58
C ARG A 61 -3.67 5.22 -13.44
N TYR A 62 -3.71 3.91 -13.25
CA TYR A 62 -2.55 3.04 -13.27
C TYR A 62 -2.46 2.27 -14.59
N SER A 63 -1.25 2.23 -15.17
CA SER A 63 -0.91 1.29 -16.23
C SER A 63 -0.06 0.19 -15.61
N VAL A 64 -0.47 -1.08 -15.76
CA VAL A 64 0.15 -2.25 -15.13
C VAL A 64 0.27 -3.34 -16.18
N ASP A 65 1.48 -3.73 -16.54
CA ASP A 65 1.78 -4.77 -17.56
C ASP A 65 0.93 -4.64 -18.84
N GLY A 66 0.70 -3.40 -19.29
CA GLY A 66 -0.08 -3.08 -20.49
C GLY A 66 -1.59 -2.97 -20.29
N SER A 67 -2.11 -3.31 -19.12
CA SER A 67 -3.50 -3.07 -18.73
C SER A 67 -3.65 -1.70 -18.06
N VAL A 68 -4.86 -1.14 -18.11
CA VAL A 68 -5.17 0.17 -17.51
C VAL A 68 -6.26 0.02 -16.46
N TYR A 69 -6.01 0.59 -15.28
CA TYR A 69 -6.91 0.58 -14.13
C TYR A 69 -7.16 2.02 -13.68
N ASP A 70 -8.43 2.42 -13.65
CA ASP A 70 -8.83 3.69 -13.04
C ASP A 70 -9.21 3.41 -11.57
N LEU A 71 -8.40 3.90 -10.64
CA LEU A 71 -8.60 3.75 -9.22
C LEU A 71 -9.29 4.98 -8.65
N HIS A 72 -10.48 4.79 -8.11
CA HIS A 72 -11.31 5.86 -7.55
C HIS A 72 -11.04 6.07 -6.06
N LEU A 73 -11.54 7.18 -5.53
CA LEU A 73 -11.45 7.50 -4.12
C LEU A 73 -12.07 6.40 -3.26
N GLY A 74 -11.32 5.88 -2.31
CA GLY A 74 -11.75 4.82 -1.41
C GLY A 74 -11.61 3.40 -1.95
N GLU A 75 -11.26 3.21 -3.22
CA GLU A 75 -10.85 1.90 -3.77
C GLU A 75 -9.38 1.62 -3.44
N LEU A 76 -9.03 0.36 -3.38
CA LEU A 76 -7.66 -0.07 -3.09
C LEU A 76 -7.12 -0.93 -4.23
N ILE A 77 -5.88 -0.69 -4.63
CA ILE A 77 -5.14 -1.58 -5.52
C ILE A 77 -3.91 -2.13 -4.81
N LEU A 78 -3.63 -3.42 -5.03
CA LEU A 78 -2.44 -4.11 -4.55
C LEU A 78 -1.67 -4.66 -5.74
N PHE A 79 -0.42 -4.26 -5.88
CA PHE A 79 0.52 -4.76 -6.87
C PHE A 79 1.41 -5.85 -6.27
N PRO A 80 1.52 -7.02 -6.92
CA PRO A 80 2.58 -7.98 -6.63
C PRO A 80 3.97 -7.39 -6.83
N GLY A 81 4.95 -7.93 -6.17
CA GLY A 81 6.36 -7.59 -6.45
C GLY A 81 6.74 -7.88 -7.91
N GLU A 82 7.73 -7.16 -8.42
CA GLU A 82 8.29 -7.26 -9.79
C GLU A 82 7.33 -6.84 -10.93
N MET A 83 6.12 -6.40 -10.63
CA MET A 83 5.15 -5.97 -11.62
C MET A 83 5.48 -4.57 -12.16
N TYR A 84 5.53 -4.41 -13.49
CA TYR A 84 5.75 -3.11 -14.12
C TYR A 84 4.51 -2.24 -14.04
N HIS A 85 4.63 -1.09 -13.42
CA HIS A 85 3.52 -0.16 -13.29
C HIS A 85 3.92 1.31 -13.39
N SER A 86 2.93 2.18 -13.65
CA SER A 86 3.05 3.63 -13.57
C SER A 86 1.71 4.25 -13.22
N GLY A 87 1.72 5.35 -12.47
CA GLY A 87 0.53 6.11 -12.10
C GLY A 87 0.46 7.45 -12.84
N LYS A 88 -0.73 7.80 -13.32
CA LYS A 88 -1.04 9.12 -13.87
C LYS A 88 -2.07 9.82 -12.97
N PHE A 89 -1.66 10.93 -12.39
CA PHE A 89 -2.43 11.74 -11.46
C PHE A 89 -2.91 12.99 -12.19
N ASN A 90 -4.22 13.10 -12.43
CA ASN A 90 -4.83 14.27 -13.02
C ASN A 90 -5.50 15.07 -11.90
N ILE A 91 -4.87 16.18 -11.51
CA ILE A 91 -5.39 17.06 -10.46
C ILE A 91 -6.27 18.12 -11.11
N THR A 92 -7.57 18.11 -10.82
CA THR A 92 -8.53 19.05 -11.43
C THR A 92 -8.77 20.27 -10.56
N ASP A 93 -8.97 20.09 -9.24
CA ASP A 93 -9.41 21.19 -8.37
C ASP A 93 -8.70 21.26 -7.01
N THR A 94 -8.10 20.17 -6.56
CA THR A 94 -7.51 20.06 -5.23
C THR A 94 -6.28 19.15 -5.26
N THR A 95 -5.60 19.02 -4.13
CA THR A 95 -4.55 18.02 -3.94
C THR A 95 -5.13 16.61 -4.05
N SER A 96 -4.37 15.69 -4.62
CA SER A 96 -4.65 14.25 -4.56
C SER A 96 -3.80 13.63 -3.46
N GLU A 97 -4.43 12.91 -2.54
CA GLU A 97 -3.75 12.23 -1.44
C GLU A 97 -4.03 10.73 -1.49
N ARG A 98 -3.00 9.94 -1.22
CA ARG A 98 -3.10 8.49 -1.17
C ARG A 98 -2.22 7.90 -0.07
N LEU A 99 -2.74 6.89 0.60
CA LEU A 99 -1.92 5.99 1.41
C LEU A 99 -1.23 5.00 0.48
N VAL A 100 0.07 4.82 0.70
CA VAL A 100 0.87 3.82 0.02
C VAL A 100 1.53 2.94 1.08
N VAL A 101 1.35 1.64 0.95
CA VAL A 101 1.99 0.63 1.80
C VAL A 101 2.89 -0.22 0.95
N GLN A 102 4.16 -0.29 1.32
CA GLN A 102 5.15 -1.14 0.67
C GLN A 102 5.59 -2.21 1.64
N ILE A 103 5.54 -3.46 1.21
CA ILE A 103 5.78 -4.64 2.05
C ILE A 103 6.96 -5.41 1.47
N ALA A 104 8.02 -5.55 2.26
CA ALA A 104 9.18 -6.33 1.87
C ALA A 104 8.83 -7.80 1.59
N PRO A 105 9.44 -8.44 0.58
CA PRO A 105 9.15 -9.83 0.22
C PRO A 105 9.27 -10.80 1.41
N GLY A 106 10.27 -10.60 2.27
CA GLY A 106 10.50 -11.46 3.42
C GLY A 106 9.36 -11.47 4.43
N ILE A 107 8.74 -10.31 4.72
CA ILE A 107 7.55 -10.23 5.59
C ILE A 107 6.35 -10.87 4.87
N TRP A 108 6.14 -10.54 3.61
CA TRP A 108 5.04 -11.10 2.83
C TRP A 108 5.06 -12.64 2.82
N GLU A 109 6.22 -13.24 2.55
CA GLU A 109 6.37 -14.69 2.52
C GLU A 109 6.11 -15.36 3.88
N ARG A 110 6.59 -14.75 4.97
CA ARG A 110 6.30 -15.25 6.33
C ARG A 110 4.83 -15.14 6.67
N ALA A 111 4.21 -14.01 6.38
CA ALA A 111 2.79 -13.76 6.61
C ALA A 111 1.91 -14.72 5.78
N TRP A 112 2.27 -14.95 4.52
CA TRP A 112 1.60 -15.91 3.67
C TRP A 112 1.66 -17.33 4.26
N ALA A 113 2.84 -17.77 4.68
CA ALA A 113 3.01 -19.06 5.33
C ALA A 113 2.19 -19.18 6.62
N GLN A 114 2.10 -18.10 7.39
CA GLN A 114 1.31 -18.02 8.63
C GLN A 114 -0.20 -18.05 8.38
N SER A 115 -0.68 -17.48 7.27
CA SER A 115 -2.10 -17.47 6.90
C SER A 115 -2.66 -18.87 6.65
N GLY A 116 -1.83 -19.83 6.28
CA GLY A 116 -2.24 -21.18 5.90
C GLY A 116 -2.96 -21.29 4.56
N LEU A 117 -3.04 -20.19 3.80
CA LEU A 117 -3.68 -20.17 2.49
C LEU A 117 -2.80 -20.84 1.43
N PRO A 118 -3.41 -21.57 0.48
CA PRO A 118 -2.67 -22.11 -0.65
C PRO A 118 -2.19 -21.00 -1.59
N ARG A 119 -0.98 -21.14 -2.13
CA ARG A 119 -0.34 -20.08 -2.96
C ARG A 119 -1.10 -19.70 -4.23
N HIS A 120 -1.97 -20.56 -4.73
CA HIS A 120 -2.76 -20.27 -5.93
C HIS A 120 -3.98 -19.37 -5.69
N VAL A 121 -4.27 -18.99 -4.46
CA VAL A 121 -5.36 -18.04 -4.14
C VAL A 121 -5.14 -16.69 -4.80
N TRP A 122 -3.88 -16.33 -5.03
CA TRP A 122 -3.52 -15.12 -5.75
C TRP A 122 -2.68 -15.44 -6.98
N SER A 123 -3.24 -15.13 -8.17
CA SER A 123 -2.66 -15.45 -9.48
C SER A 123 -1.46 -14.60 -9.89
N GLY A 124 -1.13 -13.57 -9.10
CA GLY A 124 -0.08 -12.61 -9.44
C GLY A 124 -0.59 -11.39 -10.20
N ASP A 125 -1.88 -11.32 -10.55
CA ASP A 125 -2.50 -10.11 -11.10
C ASP A 125 -2.70 -9.05 -10.01
N PRO A 126 -2.86 -7.76 -10.36
CA PRO A 126 -3.24 -6.73 -9.40
C PRO A 126 -4.59 -7.07 -8.77
N VAL A 127 -4.68 -6.93 -7.46
CA VAL A 127 -5.95 -7.06 -6.74
C VAL A 127 -6.55 -5.67 -6.59
N ILE A 128 -7.81 -5.51 -7.02
CA ILE A 128 -8.57 -4.27 -6.85
C ILE A 128 -9.75 -4.56 -5.94
N LEU A 129 -9.86 -3.77 -4.88
CA LEU A 129 -10.98 -3.79 -3.97
C LEU A 129 -11.81 -2.53 -4.16
N ASP A 130 -13.10 -2.69 -4.34
CA ASP A 130 -14.02 -1.56 -4.40
C ASP A 130 -14.23 -0.90 -3.02
N THR A 131 -14.91 0.22 -3.00
CA THR A 131 -15.17 0.98 -1.78
C THR A 131 -15.98 0.18 -0.75
N ASP A 132 -16.87 -0.69 -1.20
CA ASP A 132 -17.70 -1.50 -0.30
C ASP A 132 -16.84 -2.55 0.42
N ALA A 133 -15.98 -3.26 -0.29
CA ALA A 133 -15.03 -4.22 0.29
C ALA A 133 -14.02 -3.52 1.23
N VAL A 134 -13.46 -2.37 0.81
CA VAL A 134 -12.54 -1.57 1.63
C VAL A 134 -13.19 -1.13 2.94
N THR A 135 -14.46 -0.72 2.89
CA THR A 135 -15.23 -0.29 4.07
C THR A 135 -15.65 -1.47 4.95
N GLN A 136 -16.19 -2.52 4.34
CA GLN A 136 -16.68 -3.70 5.07
C GLN A 136 -15.59 -4.35 5.92
N TRP A 137 -14.38 -4.43 5.41
CA TRP A 137 -13.25 -5.10 6.07
C TRP A 137 -12.28 -4.14 6.75
N ASP A 138 -12.63 -2.85 6.85
CA ASP A 138 -11.83 -1.79 7.48
C ASP A 138 -10.35 -1.79 7.03
N PHE A 139 -10.11 -1.95 5.72
CA PHE A 139 -8.75 -1.90 5.18
C PHE A 139 -8.04 -0.59 5.53
N ARG A 140 -8.77 0.53 5.55
CA ARG A 140 -8.20 1.82 5.94
C ARG A 140 -7.67 1.79 7.38
N GLY A 141 -8.44 1.26 8.32
CA GLY A 141 -8.01 1.12 9.72
C GLY A 141 -6.79 0.20 9.86
N LEU A 142 -6.73 -0.88 9.07
CA LEU A 142 -5.54 -1.74 9.02
C LEU A 142 -4.31 -0.97 8.54
N LEU A 143 -4.40 -0.23 7.42
CA LEU A 143 -3.27 0.56 6.90
C LEU A 143 -2.83 1.66 7.87
N GLU A 144 -3.77 2.28 8.58
CA GLU A 144 -3.47 3.27 9.62
C GLU A 144 -2.75 2.64 10.83
N ARG A 145 -3.09 1.40 11.22
CA ARG A 145 -2.35 0.64 12.25
C ARG A 145 -0.94 0.29 11.79
N MET A 146 -0.80 -0.23 10.56
CA MET A 146 0.51 -0.51 9.95
C MET A 146 1.42 0.72 9.96
N ALA A 147 0.83 1.91 9.73
CA ALA A 147 1.56 3.17 9.79
C ALA A 147 2.14 3.48 11.17
N GLN A 148 1.52 3.01 12.24
CA GLN A 148 1.96 3.24 13.62
C GLN A 148 3.03 2.25 14.07
N THR A 149 3.06 1.06 13.48
CA THR A 149 4.02 0.00 13.86
C THR A 149 5.47 0.35 13.57
N VAL A 150 5.75 1.30 12.67
CA VAL A 150 7.11 1.79 12.40
C VAL A 150 7.78 2.42 13.63
N TYR A 151 6.99 2.89 14.61
CA TYR A 151 7.47 3.49 15.86
C TYR A 151 7.67 2.49 17.00
N LEU A 152 7.35 1.22 16.80
CA LEU A 152 7.56 0.18 17.81
C LEU A 152 9.05 -0.15 17.97
N ASP A 153 9.38 -0.68 19.14
CA ASP A 153 10.70 -1.26 19.38
C ASP A 153 11.00 -2.33 18.33
N GLU A 154 12.21 -2.32 17.79
CA GLU A 154 12.65 -3.22 16.73
C GLU A 154 12.39 -4.70 17.04
N LYS A 155 12.52 -5.09 18.34
CA LYS A 155 12.31 -6.47 18.79
C LYS A 155 10.89 -6.98 18.59
N ILE A 156 9.90 -6.09 18.62
CA ILE A 156 8.48 -6.47 18.47
C ILE A 156 7.91 -6.03 17.12
N ARG A 157 8.50 -5.02 16.49
CA ARG A 157 8.02 -4.44 15.22
C ARG A 157 7.87 -5.50 14.14
N ASP A 158 8.89 -6.32 13.89
CA ASP A 158 8.87 -7.36 12.87
C ASP A 158 7.72 -8.36 13.10
N THR A 159 7.49 -8.75 14.34
CA THR A 159 6.40 -9.67 14.69
C THR A 159 5.04 -9.01 14.45
N VAL A 160 4.87 -7.76 14.90
CA VAL A 160 3.59 -7.04 14.73
C VAL A 160 3.30 -6.79 13.26
N GLN A 161 4.28 -6.33 12.49
CA GLN A 161 4.12 -6.14 11.04
C GLN A 161 3.78 -7.46 10.32
N CYS A 162 4.40 -8.58 10.71
CA CYS A 162 4.05 -9.89 10.15
C CYS A 162 2.59 -10.28 10.45
N CYS A 163 2.10 -10.02 11.67
CA CYS A 163 0.69 -10.25 12.02
C CYS A 163 -0.26 -9.38 11.21
N GLU A 164 0.04 -8.10 11.03
CA GLU A 164 -0.77 -7.16 10.25
C GLU A 164 -0.81 -7.55 8.76
N VAL A 165 0.32 -7.96 8.19
CA VAL A 165 0.36 -8.47 6.81
C VAL A 165 -0.39 -9.80 6.68
N THR A 166 -0.37 -10.65 7.72
CA THR A 166 -1.20 -11.88 7.75
C THR A 166 -2.68 -11.53 7.75
N GLU A 167 -3.12 -10.58 8.58
CA GLU A 167 -4.49 -10.06 8.59
C GLU A 167 -4.88 -9.54 7.20
N LEU A 168 -4.01 -8.72 6.57
CA LEU A 168 -4.20 -8.21 5.21
C LEU A 168 -4.45 -9.32 4.19
N ILE A 169 -3.58 -10.35 4.17
CA ILE A 169 -3.69 -11.49 3.25
C ILE A 169 -4.99 -12.24 3.45
N LEU A 170 -5.40 -12.47 4.71
CA LEU A 170 -6.65 -13.14 5.03
C LEU A 170 -7.86 -12.33 4.58
N LEU A 171 -7.85 -11.01 4.76
CA LEU A 171 -8.95 -10.13 4.32
C LEU A 171 -9.07 -10.09 2.81
N ILE A 172 -7.96 -9.96 2.08
CA ILE A 172 -7.96 -9.99 0.60
C ILE A 172 -8.50 -11.32 0.08
N SER A 173 -8.25 -12.43 0.77
CA SER A 173 -8.76 -13.74 0.37
C SER A 173 -10.27 -13.93 0.52
N GLN A 174 -10.98 -12.98 1.16
CA GLN A 174 -12.44 -13.00 1.34
C GLN A 174 -13.18 -12.26 0.22
N VAL A 175 -12.47 -11.55 -0.63
CA VAL A 175 -13.01 -10.74 -1.74
C VAL A 175 -12.77 -11.43 -3.07
#